data_916485d5c3842d0aa5e226e6a2787499
#
_entry.id   916485d5c3842d0aa5e226e6a2787499
#
_cell.length_a   1.000
_cell.length_b   1.000
_cell.length_c   1.000
_cell.angle_alpha   90.00
_cell.angle_beta   90.00
_cell.angle_gamma   90.00
#
_symmetry.space_group_name_H-M   'P 1'
#
loop_
_entity.id
_entity.type
_entity.pdbx_description
1 polymer ?
#
loop_
_entity_poly.entity_id
_entity_poly.type
_entity_poly.pdbx_seq_one_letter_code
_entity_poly.pdbx_strand_id
1 'polypeptide(L)'
;NAKANYAKQVEDASKYLTEEEGELLKLVLEALPEGDRLVHCDAHPKNIMIQNGEMLWIDMEGMSVGHPIYDLISIAVVLNGMRTDEMTIGICGMDNATVMQLKNCFIRKYFKTEDPEMIQKYAGILDGLRLIRAVFAIGFTSQNTEKFRPAIIEMARQHFFPNIQKIIGGIKFLVNSL
;
A
#
# COMPACT_ATOMS: atom_id res chain seq x y z
N ASN A 1 8.11 -9.35 12.71
CA ASN A 1 8.51 -9.41 11.30
C ASN A 1 7.34 -8.97 10.41
N ALA A 2 7.60 -7.99 9.52
CA ALA A 2 6.57 -7.41 8.66
C ALA A 2 5.84 -8.45 7.80
N LYS A 3 6.54 -9.39 7.20
CA LYS A 3 5.94 -10.46 6.39
C LYS A 3 5.01 -11.34 7.20
N ALA A 4 5.36 -11.68 8.44
CA ALA A 4 4.51 -12.47 9.32
C ALA A 4 3.20 -11.73 9.69
N ASN A 5 3.26 -10.40 9.89
CA ASN A 5 2.07 -9.57 10.10
C ASN A 5 1.15 -9.59 8.87
N TYR A 6 1.72 -9.51 7.67
CA TYR A 6 0.96 -9.60 6.42
C TYR A 6 0.40 -11.01 6.19
N ALA A 7 1.13 -12.07 6.57
CA ALA A 7 0.62 -13.45 6.51
C ALA A 7 -0.65 -13.62 7.35
N LYS A 8 -0.66 -13.05 8.56
CA LYS A 8 -1.86 -13.05 9.40
C LYS A 8 -3.01 -12.28 8.77
N GLN A 9 -2.73 -11.12 8.15
CA GLN A 9 -3.77 -10.36 7.43
C GLN A 9 -4.36 -11.16 6.25
N VAL A 10 -3.55 -11.89 5.49
CA VAL A 10 -4.00 -12.77 4.40
C VAL A 10 -4.87 -13.89 4.95
N GLU A 11 -4.47 -14.55 6.04
CA GLU A 11 -5.28 -15.58 6.70
C GLU A 11 -6.65 -15.05 7.14
N ASP A 12 -6.66 -13.88 7.76
CA ASP A 12 -7.90 -13.25 8.22
C ASP A 12 -8.78 -12.78 7.05
N ALA A 13 -8.19 -12.22 5.99
CA ALA A 13 -8.91 -11.81 4.78
C ALA A 13 -9.53 -13.00 4.04
N SER A 14 -8.84 -14.13 3.98
CA SER A 14 -9.29 -15.35 3.29
C SER A 14 -10.59 -15.90 3.86
N LYS A 15 -10.95 -15.60 5.11
CA LYS A 15 -12.23 -16.00 5.72
C LYS A 15 -13.45 -15.34 5.05
N TYR A 16 -13.27 -14.29 4.28
CA TYR A 16 -14.31 -13.50 3.60
C TYR A 16 -14.29 -13.65 2.08
N LEU A 17 -13.40 -14.48 1.55
CA LEU A 17 -13.12 -14.67 0.13
C LEU A 17 -13.42 -16.12 -0.28
N THR A 18 -13.49 -16.39 -1.59
CA THR A 18 -13.52 -17.76 -2.09
C THR A 18 -12.15 -18.43 -1.88
N GLU A 19 -12.10 -19.75 -1.93
CA GLU A 19 -10.86 -20.52 -1.81
C GLU A 19 -9.85 -20.08 -2.88
N GLU A 20 -10.29 -19.92 -4.13
CA GLU A 20 -9.46 -19.46 -5.24
C GLU A 20 -8.91 -18.04 -4.99
N GLU A 21 -9.74 -17.10 -4.53
CA GLU A 21 -9.32 -15.74 -4.18
C GLU A 21 -8.30 -15.75 -3.03
N GLY A 22 -8.48 -16.63 -2.04
CA GLY A 22 -7.54 -16.84 -0.93
C GLY A 22 -6.18 -17.35 -1.40
N GLU A 23 -6.14 -18.32 -2.32
CA GLU A 23 -4.89 -18.80 -2.93
C GLU A 23 -4.18 -17.69 -3.71
N LEU A 24 -4.92 -16.84 -4.42
CA LEU A 24 -4.34 -15.70 -5.11
C LEU A 24 -3.68 -14.70 -4.12
N LEU A 25 -4.27 -14.48 -2.94
CA LEU A 25 -3.64 -13.65 -1.90
C LEU A 25 -2.32 -14.27 -1.39
N LYS A 26 -2.26 -15.59 -1.23
CA LYS A 26 -1.04 -16.29 -0.83
C LYS A 26 0.09 -16.09 -1.85
N LEU A 27 -0.22 -16.13 -3.16
CA LEU A 27 0.78 -15.85 -4.20
C LEU A 27 1.36 -14.44 -4.08
N VAL A 28 0.54 -13.44 -3.75
CA VAL A 28 1.04 -12.07 -3.50
C VAL A 28 1.91 -12.02 -2.25
N LEU A 29 1.50 -12.69 -1.16
CA LEU A 29 2.29 -12.77 0.07
C LEU A 29 3.65 -13.45 -0.17
N GLU A 30 3.69 -14.51 -0.96
CA GLU A 30 4.94 -15.20 -1.34
C GLU A 30 5.88 -14.27 -2.11
N ALA A 31 5.33 -13.43 -2.98
CA ALA A 31 6.12 -12.46 -3.74
C ALA A 31 6.69 -11.32 -2.89
N LEU A 32 6.11 -11.05 -1.71
CA LEU A 32 6.62 -10.05 -0.79
C LEU A 32 7.91 -10.57 -0.12
N PRO A 33 9.00 -9.77 -0.12
CA PRO A 33 10.29 -10.23 0.39
C PRO A 33 10.33 -10.25 1.93
N GLU A 34 11.21 -11.07 2.47
CA GLU A 34 11.76 -10.86 3.80
C GLU A 34 12.67 -9.63 3.77
N GLY A 35 13.12 -9.18 4.94
CA GLY A 35 14.06 -8.07 5.05
C GLY A 35 14.60 -7.95 6.46
N ASP A 36 15.65 -7.16 6.59
CA ASP A 36 16.42 -6.96 7.84
C ASP A 36 16.39 -5.50 8.31
N ARG A 37 15.65 -4.64 7.61
CA ARG A 37 15.54 -3.21 7.96
C ARG A 37 14.37 -2.95 8.89
N LEU A 38 14.50 -1.91 9.70
CA LEU A 38 13.38 -1.41 10.49
C LEU A 38 12.43 -0.64 9.55
N VAL A 39 11.17 -1.07 9.51
CA VAL A 39 10.10 -0.47 8.71
C VAL A 39 8.96 -0.03 9.60
N HIS A 40 8.31 1.07 9.25
CA HIS A 40 7.20 1.64 10.01
C HIS A 40 5.92 0.80 9.86
N CYS A 41 5.69 0.22 8.70
CA CYS A 41 4.51 -0.56 8.30
C CYS A 41 3.18 0.21 8.25
N ASP A 42 3.16 1.48 8.68
CA ASP A 42 2.02 2.39 8.59
C ASP A 42 2.47 3.81 8.21
N ALA A 43 3.38 3.91 7.25
CA ALA A 43 3.95 5.16 6.76
C ALA A 43 2.90 5.96 5.96
N HIS A 44 2.29 6.97 6.57
CA HIS A 44 1.36 7.88 5.91
C HIS A 44 1.43 9.29 6.55
N PRO A 45 0.94 10.36 5.88
CA PRO A 45 1.12 11.75 6.34
C PRO A 45 0.55 12.05 7.73
N LYS A 46 -0.47 11.32 8.19
CA LYS A 46 -1.02 11.51 9.54
C LYS A 46 -0.10 11.00 10.65
N ASN A 47 0.89 10.15 10.29
CA ASN A 47 1.92 9.66 11.19
C ASN A 47 3.22 10.48 11.06
N ILE A 48 3.14 11.67 10.48
CA ILE A 48 4.22 12.64 10.39
C ILE A 48 3.84 13.90 11.17
N MET A 49 4.71 14.30 12.07
CA MET A 49 4.60 15.57 12.81
C MET A 49 5.75 16.50 12.41
N ILE A 50 5.45 17.77 12.24
CA ILE A 50 6.48 18.80 12.02
C ILE A 50 6.66 19.55 13.35
N GLN A 51 7.87 19.50 13.91
CA GLN A 51 8.23 20.19 15.11
C GLN A 51 9.55 20.96 14.90
N ASN A 52 9.54 22.28 15.11
CA ASN A 52 10.70 23.15 14.93
C ASN A 52 11.38 23.04 13.54
N GLY A 53 10.58 22.76 12.50
CA GLY A 53 11.09 22.55 11.14
C GLY A 53 11.64 21.14 10.86
N GLU A 54 11.62 20.24 11.84
CA GLU A 54 12.01 18.85 11.69
C GLU A 54 10.80 17.95 11.47
N MET A 55 10.96 16.92 10.65
CA MET A 55 9.97 15.89 10.40
C MET A 55 10.19 14.73 11.36
N LEU A 56 9.15 14.40 12.13
CA LEU A 56 9.17 13.30 13.09
C LEU A 56 8.11 12.27 12.70
N TRP A 57 8.50 11.01 12.66
CA TRP A 57 7.55 9.90 12.60
C TRP A 57 6.94 9.64 13.97
N ILE A 58 5.63 9.45 14.01
CA ILE A 58 4.85 9.08 15.20
C ILE A 58 4.06 7.80 14.94
N ASP A 59 3.41 7.26 15.98
CA ASP A 59 2.64 6.01 15.89
C ASP A 59 3.49 4.80 15.48
N MET A 60 4.49 4.54 16.29
CA MET A 60 5.48 3.48 16.05
C MET A 60 5.00 2.07 16.42
N GLU A 61 3.73 1.87 16.76
CA GLU A 61 3.18 0.58 17.19
C GLU A 61 3.31 -0.51 16.12
N GLY A 62 3.25 -0.12 14.84
CA GLY A 62 3.38 -1.02 13.69
C GLY A 62 4.80 -1.40 13.32
N MET A 63 5.81 -0.76 13.92
CA MET A 63 7.22 -0.95 13.53
C MET A 63 7.63 -2.42 13.59
N SER A 64 8.34 -2.85 12.55
CA SER A 64 8.73 -4.25 12.39
C SER A 64 10.04 -4.38 11.62
N VAL A 65 10.66 -5.54 11.70
CA VAL A 65 11.78 -5.86 10.82
C VAL A 65 11.22 -6.38 9.50
N GLY A 66 11.66 -5.82 8.37
CA GLY A 66 11.17 -6.19 7.04
C GLY A 66 11.90 -5.47 5.91
N HIS A 67 11.38 -5.61 4.71
CA HIS A 67 11.85 -4.93 3.51
C HIS A 67 11.17 -3.56 3.35
N PRO A 68 11.81 -2.51 2.80
CA PRO A 68 11.22 -1.18 2.60
C PRO A 68 9.91 -1.16 1.80
N ILE A 69 9.61 -2.19 1.03
CA ILE A 69 8.36 -2.33 0.28
C ILE A 69 7.12 -2.27 1.19
N TYR A 70 7.23 -2.65 2.47
CA TYR A 70 6.10 -2.59 3.41
C TYR A 70 5.70 -1.14 3.72
N ASP A 71 6.66 -0.21 3.77
CA ASP A 71 6.37 1.21 3.88
C ASP A 71 5.82 1.79 2.57
N LEU A 72 6.31 1.31 1.43
CA LEU A 72 5.75 1.69 0.13
C LEU A 72 4.29 1.24 -0.04
N ILE A 73 3.91 0.06 0.45
CA ILE A 73 2.51 -0.40 0.45
C ILE A 73 1.63 0.55 1.27
N SER A 74 2.11 1.02 2.42
CA SER A 74 1.37 1.94 3.28
C SER A 74 1.23 3.32 2.65
N ILE A 75 2.33 3.92 2.19
CA ILE A 75 2.30 5.26 1.59
C ILE A 75 1.57 5.29 0.24
N ALA A 76 1.55 4.19 -0.50
CA ALA A 76 0.85 4.09 -1.78
C ALA A 76 -0.66 4.39 -1.66
N VAL A 77 -1.28 4.12 -0.52
CA VAL A 77 -2.69 4.45 -0.27
C VAL A 77 -2.92 5.95 -0.40
N VAL A 78 -2.03 6.75 0.17
CA VAL A 78 -2.16 8.21 0.18
C VAL A 78 -1.75 8.82 -1.17
N LEU A 79 -0.70 8.28 -1.79
CA LEU A 79 -0.18 8.79 -3.06
C LEU A 79 -1.10 8.57 -4.26
N ASN A 80 -2.20 7.84 -4.11
CA ASN A 80 -3.13 7.55 -5.22
C ASN A 80 -4.45 8.31 -5.15
N GLY A 81 -4.67 9.09 -4.08
CA GLY A 81 -5.93 9.81 -3.89
C GLY A 81 -7.14 8.87 -3.74
N MET A 82 -8.30 9.43 -3.76
CA MET A 82 -9.58 8.72 -3.66
C MET A 82 -10.45 9.02 -4.88
N ARG A 83 -11.64 8.39 -4.93
CA ARG A 83 -12.57 8.54 -6.04
C ARG A 83 -13.02 9.97 -6.28
N THR A 84 -13.14 10.78 -5.23
CA THR A 84 -13.51 12.20 -5.29
C THR A 84 -12.53 13.05 -4.49
N ASP A 85 -12.41 14.33 -4.84
CA ASP A 85 -11.60 15.30 -4.08
C ASP A 85 -12.05 15.42 -2.64
N GLU A 86 -13.36 15.41 -2.38
CA GLU A 86 -13.90 15.47 -1.02
C GLU A 86 -13.39 14.30 -0.16
N MET A 87 -13.40 13.09 -0.70
CA MET A 87 -12.88 11.91 0.01
C MET A 87 -11.38 12.03 0.23
N THR A 88 -10.63 12.52 -0.76
CA THR A 88 -9.18 12.69 -0.68
C THR A 88 -8.82 13.76 0.34
N ILE A 89 -9.50 14.89 0.35
CA ILE A 89 -9.32 15.96 1.35
C ILE A 89 -9.63 15.43 2.75
N GLY A 90 -10.71 14.66 2.93
CA GLY A 90 -11.08 14.08 4.23
C GLY A 90 -10.03 13.11 4.80
N ILE A 91 -9.28 12.43 3.94
CA ILE A 91 -8.26 11.44 4.34
C ILE A 91 -6.86 12.06 4.42
N CYS A 92 -6.49 12.85 3.41
CA CYS A 92 -5.11 13.34 3.22
C CYS A 92 -4.95 14.82 3.52
N GLY A 93 -6.03 15.59 3.63
CA GLY A 93 -6.00 17.07 3.73
C GLY A 93 -5.64 17.78 2.41
N MET A 94 -5.60 17.04 1.29
CA MET A 94 -5.21 17.52 -0.03
C MET A 94 -6.20 17.05 -1.08
N ASP A 95 -6.40 17.82 -2.17
CA ASP A 95 -7.19 17.38 -3.33
C ASP A 95 -6.41 16.35 -4.19
N ASN A 96 -7.08 15.70 -5.13
CA ASN A 96 -6.47 14.72 -6.01
C ASN A 96 -5.35 15.30 -6.86
N ALA A 97 -5.46 16.53 -7.34
CA ALA A 97 -4.42 17.18 -8.15
C ALA A 97 -3.14 17.36 -7.34
N THR A 98 -3.25 17.83 -6.10
CA THR A 98 -2.11 17.96 -5.17
C THR A 98 -1.50 16.60 -4.83
N VAL A 99 -2.32 15.58 -4.59
CA VAL A 99 -1.84 14.21 -4.34
C VAL A 99 -1.08 13.65 -5.54
N MET A 100 -1.54 13.91 -6.77
CA MET A 100 -0.81 13.48 -7.97
C MET A 100 0.53 14.19 -8.16
N GLN A 101 0.62 15.48 -7.82
CA GLN A 101 1.90 16.20 -7.80
C GLN A 101 2.84 15.63 -6.73
N LEU A 102 2.32 15.33 -5.54
CA LEU A 102 3.08 14.70 -4.46
C LEU A 102 3.59 13.31 -4.88
N LYS A 103 2.74 12.50 -5.52
CA LYS A 103 3.14 11.18 -6.07
C LYS A 103 4.30 11.30 -7.04
N ASN A 104 4.22 12.21 -7.99
CA ASN A 104 5.28 12.43 -8.97
C ASN A 104 6.58 12.91 -8.30
N CYS A 105 6.50 13.85 -7.35
CA CYS A 105 7.63 14.30 -6.56
C CYS A 105 8.26 13.16 -5.75
N PHE A 106 7.42 12.35 -5.07
CA PHE A 106 7.86 11.18 -4.32
C PHE A 106 8.61 10.19 -5.22
N ILE A 107 8.05 9.83 -6.38
CA ILE A 107 8.69 8.89 -7.32
C ILE A 107 10.06 9.39 -7.73
N ARG A 108 10.17 10.64 -8.17
CA ARG A 108 11.44 11.24 -8.59
C ARG A 108 12.50 11.22 -7.50
N LYS A 109 12.11 11.60 -6.27
CA LYS A 109 13.03 11.70 -5.13
C LYS A 109 13.41 10.34 -4.56
N TYR A 110 12.41 9.47 -4.35
CA TYR A 110 12.62 8.18 -3.73
C TYR A 110 13.39 7.21 -4.64
N PHE A 111 13.00 7.13 -5.91
CA PHE A 111 13.63 6.24 -6.89
C PHE A 111 14.74 6.92 -7.69
N LYS A 112 15.05 8.20 -7.40
CA LYS A 112 16.15 8.98 -8.02
C LYS A 112 16.10 8.91 -9.54
N THR A 113 14.92 9.13 -10.14
CA THR A 113 14.72 9.09 -11.59
C THR A 113 14.01 10.34 -12.10
N GLU A 114 14.44 10.84 -13.26
CA GLU A 114 13.75 11.88 -14.03
C GLU A 114 13.22 11.32 -15.37
N ASP A 115 13.46 10.04 -15.64
CA ASP A 115 12.97 9.36 -16.85
C ASP A 115 11.44 9.21 -16.81
N PRO A 116 10.70 9.79 -17.79
CA PRO A 116 9.24 9.74 -17.82
C PRO A 116 8.68 8.33 -17.87
N GLU A 117 9.34 7.40 -18.59
CA GLU A 117 8.89 6.00 -18.68
C GLU A 117 9.04 5.29 -17.33
N MET A 118 10.14 5.54 -16.63
CA MET A 118 10.35 5.00 -15.30
C MET A 118 9.39 5.60 -14.26
N ILE A 119 9.11 6.91 -14.36
CA ILE A 119 8.11 7.57 -13.50
C ILE A 119 6.74 6.92 -13.69
N GLN A 120 6.31 6.72 -14.94
CA GLN A 120 5.05 6.07 -15.25
C GLN A 120 5.01 4.61 -14.75
N LYS A 121 6.11 3.88 -14.89
CA LYS A 121 6.24 2.51 -14.42
C LYS A 121 6.11 2.44 -12.90
N TYR A 122 6.84 3.27 -12.15
CA TYR A 122 6.73 3.32 -10.69
C TYR A 122 5.34 3.77 -10.24
N ALA A 123 4.71 4.72 -10.93
CA ALA A 123 3.34 5.13 -10.64
C ALA A 123 2.37 3.95 -10.73
N GLY A 124 2.45 3.15 -11.81
CA GLY A 124 1.62 1.95 -11.97
C GLY A 124 1.90 0.86 -10.93
N ILE A 125 3.14 0.73 -10.47
CA ILE A 125 3.48 -0.21 -9.38
C ILE A 125 2.86 0.26 -8.06
N LEU A 126 2.96 1.55 -7.72
CA LEU A 126 2.33 2.11 -6.51
C LEU A 126 0.81 1.94 -6.53
N ASP A 127 0.16 2.02 -7.70
CA ASP A 127 -1.28 1.71 -7.83
C ASP A 127 -1.57 0.25 -7.44
N GLY A 128 -0.72 -0.69 -7.84
CA GLY A 128 -0.81 -2.09 -7.44
C GLY A 128 -0.59 -2.30 -5.94
N LEU A 129 0.41 -1.64 -5.35
CA LEU A 129 0.70 -1.74 -3.92
C LEU A 129 -0.46 -1.21 -3.06
N ARG A 130 -1.13 -0.13 -3.48
CA ARG A 130 -2.33 0.38 -2.83
C ARG A 130 -3.43 -0.69 -2.74
N LEU A 131 -3.63 -1.45 -3.82
CA LEU A 131 -4.63 -2.52 -3.86
C LEU A 131 -4.28 -3.64 -2.88
N ILE A 132 -2.99 -4.00 -2.72
CA ILE A 132 -2.54 -4.97 -1.71
C ILE A 132 -2.99 -4.53 -0.32
N ARG A 133 -2.71 -3.29 0.07
CA ARG A 133 -3.08 -2.76 1.39
C ARG A 133 -4.59 -2.84 1.64
N ALA A 134 -5.39 -2.46 0.64
CA ALA A 134 -6.84 -2.49 0.75
C ALA A 134 -7.38 -3.91 0.91
N VAL A 135 -6.89 -4.85 0.09
CA VAL A 135 -7.38 -6.24 0.09
C VAL A 135 -6.94 -7.00 1.35
N PHE A 136 -5.71 -6.80 1.82
CA PHE A 136 -5.24 -7.42 3.06
C PHE A 136 -5.98 -6.89 4.29
N ALA A 137 -6.50 -5.65 4.23
CA ALA A 137 -7.32 -5.09 5.30
C ALA A 137 -8.75 -5.69 5.39
N ILE A 138 -9.19 -6.52 4.45
CA ILE A 138 -10.52 -7.18 4.48
C ILE A 138 -10.73 -7.93 5.79
N GLY A 139 -9.69 -8.54 6.34
CA GLY A 139 -9.71 -9.31 7.60
C GLY A 139 -9.81 -8.48 8.87
N PHE A 140 -9.64 -7.17 8.84
CA PHE A 140 -9.67 -6.33 10.03
C PHE A 140 -11.08 -6.29 10.66
N THR A 141 -11.15 -6.29 11.99
CA THR A 141 -12.38 -6.34 12.78
C THR A 141 -12.78 -4.97 13.37
N SER A 142 -12.54 -3.88 12.68
CA SER A 142 -13.04 -2.56 13.09
C SER A 142 -14.43 -2.29 12.51
N GLN A 143 -15.24 -1.49 13.22
CA GLN A 143 -16.58 -1.08 12.72
C GLN A 143 -16.52 -0.47 11.31
N ASN A 144 -15.50 0.31 11.03
CA ASN A 144 -15.30 0.91 9.71
C ASN A 144 -14.99 -0.17 8.65
N THR A 145 -14.12 -1.12 8.96
CA THR A 145 -13.81 -2.20 8.04
C THR A 145 -15.03 -3.07 7.75
N GLU A 146 -15.79 -3.43 8.77
CA GLU A 146 -17.03 -4.22 8.60
C GLU A 146 -18.03 -3.55 7.68
N LYS A 147 -18.22 -2.23 7.84
CA LYS A 147 -19.10 -1.42 7.00
C LYS A 147 -18.65 -1.40 5.53
N PHE A 148 -17.35 -1.29 5.28
CA PHE A 148 -16.81 -1.13 3.92
C PHE A 148 -16.31 -2.44 3.29
N ARG A 149 -16.25 -3.55 4.05
CA ARG A 149 -15.75 -4.85 3.55
C ARG A 149 -16.42 -5.30 2.25
N PRO A 150 -17.75 -5.27 2.08
CA PRO A 150 -18.36 -5.67 0.81
C PRO A 150 -17.86 -4.84 -0.38
N ALA A 151 -17.69 -3.54 -0.20
CA ALA A 151 -17.18 -2.65 -1.25
C ALA A 151 -15.70 -2.92 -1.56
N ILE A 152 -14.91 -3.28 -0.55
CA ILE A 152 -13.49 -3.64 -0.74
C ILE A 152 -13.39 -4.97 -1.50
N ILE A 153 -14.21 -5.96 -1.18
CA ILE A 153 -14.25 -7.25 -1.89
C ILE A 153 -14.65 -7.04 -3.35
N GLU A 154 -15.68 -6.24 -3.62
CA GLU A 154 -16.12 -5.94 -4.97
C GLU A 154 -15.01 -5.22 -5.77
N MET A 155 -14.35 -4.23 -5.17
CA MET A 155 -13.19 -3.56 -5.74
C MET A 155 -12.04 -4.56 -6.03
N ALA A 156 -11.80 -5.52 -5.13
CA ALA A 156 -10.79 -6.55 -5.32
C ALA A 156 -11.10 -7.43 -6.53
N ARG A 157 -12.36 -7.83 -6.70
CA ARG A 157 -12.81 -8.62 -7.87
C ARG A 157 -12.69 -7.88 -9.18
N GLN A 158 -12.93 -6.56 -9.15
CA GLN A 158 -12.83 -5.74 -10.36
C GLN A 158 -11.39 -5.34 -10.72
N HIS A 159 -10.52 -5.10 -9.74
CA HIS A 159 -9.24 -4.43 -9.99
C HIS A 159 -8.00 -5.16 -9.46
N PHE A 160 -8.13 -5.97 -8.42
CA PHE A 160 -6.99 -6.67 -7.82
C PHE A 160 -6.77 -8.03 -8.45
N PHE A 161 -7.72 -8.94 -8.34
CA PHE A 161 -7.58 -10.32 -8.83
C PHE A 161 -7.31 -10.41 -10.34
N PRO A 162 -7.97 -9.63 -11.22
CA PRO A 162 -7.64 -9.67 -12.65
C PRO A 162 -6.24 -9.16 -12.99
N ASN A 163 -5.62 -8.36 -12.11
CA ASN A 163 -4.31 -7.76 -12.31
C ASN A 163 -3.19 -8.39 -11.45
N ILE A 164 -3.43 -9.52 -10.83
CA ILE A 164 -2.53 -10.10 -9.82
C ILE A 164 -1.12 -10.38 -10.37
N GLN A 165 -1.00 -10.85 -11.59
CA GLN A 165 0.30 -11.10 -12.23
C GLN A 165 1.09 -9.81 -12.46
N LYS A 166 0.41 -8.72 -12.83
CA LYS A 166 1.01 -7.39 -12.97
C LYS A 166 1.48 -6.86 -11.63
N ILE A 167 0.69 -7.06 -10.58
CA ILE A 167 1.02 -6.65 -9.19
C ILE A 167 2.26 -7.41 -8.70
N ILE A 168 2.29 -8.74 -8.87
CA ILE A 168 3.44 -9.59 -8.51
C ILE A 168 4.68 -9.18 -9.31
N GLY A 169 4.54 -8.91 -10.60
CA GLY A 169 5.63 -8.40 -11.44
C GLY A 169 6.18 -7.06 -10.93
N GLY A 170 5.31 -6.16 -10.46
CA GLY A 170 5.68 -4.89 -9.85
C GLY A 170 6.45 -5.07 -8.52
N ILE A 171 6.01 -6.00 -7.65
CA ILE A 171 6.72 -6.35 -6.41
C ILE A 171 8.14 -6.82 -6.74
N LYS A 172 8.27 -7.81 -7.62
CA LYS A 172 9.57 -8.37 -8.03
C LYS A 172 10.50 -7.30 -8.62
N PHE A 173 9.95 -6.37 -9.42
CA PHE A 173 10.72 -5.26 -9.97
C PHE A 173 11.25 -4.34 -8.85
N LEU A 174 10.41 -3.96 -7.88
CA LEU A 174 10.84 -3.13 -6.75
C LEU A 174 11.88 -3.81 -5.86
N VAL A 175 11.70 -5.09 -5.56
CA VAL A 175 12.65 -5.87 -4.73
C VAL A 175 14.05 -5.85 -5.32
N ASN A 176 14.17 -5.88 -6.65
CA ASN A 176 15.45 -5.81 -7.34
C ASN A 176 16.00 -4.36 -7.48
N SER A 177 15.21 -3.35 -7.14
CA SER A 177 15.56 -1.92 -7.32
C SER A 177 15.81 -1.20 -5.99
N LEU A 178 15.44 -1.80 -4.84
CA LEU A 178 15.57 -1.26 -3.47
C LEU A 178 16.66 -1.98 -2.68
#